data_7498303d5521b684859c74daec402d83
#
_entry.id   7498303d5521b684859c74daec402d83
#
_cell.length_a   1.000
_cell.length_b   1.000
_cell.length_c   1.000
_cell.angle_alpha   90.00
_cell.angle_beta   90.00
_cell.angle_gamma   90.00
#
_symmetry.space_group_name_H-M   'P 1'
#
loop_
_entity.id
_entity.type
_entity.pdbx_description
1 polymer ?
#
loop_
_entity_poly.entity_id
_entity_poly.type
_entity_poly.pdbx_seq_one_letter_code
_entity_poly.pdbx_strand_id
1 'polypeptide(L)'
;MSAEFVAHVPFKTNHSSPLRFILSHIVRHPVVGICMVLGAFSNAAFAAAVPYFIGVAFNAVIAGNQPDVIIHATLGVVISQFARGCLQLMRNFGAETFSQRIERDVRDELYASLLAKSMDFHDQQPVGEIMARVTNDVREMNLMMNPGVNMVVGSGFFLIVPLFTAPTIYPSFIILPAVFLVLYFIAQYRFIRTLNPIAQQVRSTFGVMNARLAETLDGLQVVKGAAREEQEIAAFDKVPAHFTDRFIKGCNFLLLAGCTLHHLETI
;
A
#
# COMPACT_ATOMS: atom_id res chain seq x y z
N MET A 1 -17.11 8.99 -37.48
CA MET A 1 -17.96 9.42 -36.36
C MET A 1 -17.38 10.70 -35.80
N SER A 2 -18.01 11.84 -35.99
CA SER A 2 -17.58 13.10 -35.39
C SER A 2 -17.90 13.06 -33.90
N ALA A 3 -16.91 13.26 -33.06
CA ALA A 3 -17.16 13.43 -31.63
C ALA A 3 -17.98 14.71 -31.45
N GLU A 4 -19.19 14.61 -30.89
CA GLU A 4 -20.06 15.76 -30.65
C GLU A 4 -19.44 16.72 -29.61
N PHE A 5 -18.53 16.21 -28.79
CA PHE A 5 -17.86 16.98 -27.74
C PHE A 5 -16.41 16.55 -27.64
N VAL A 6 -15.49 17.50 -27.71
CA VAL A 6 -14.05 17.29 -27.43
C VAL A 6 -13.77 17.81 -26.03
N ALA A 7 -13.64 16.89 -25.08
CA ALA A 7 -13.29 17.25 -23.72
C ALA A 7 -11.87 17.87 -23.69
N HIS A 8 -11.75 19.09 -23.17
CA HIS A 8 -10.47 19.72 -22.95
C HIS A 8 -9.83 19.11 -21.70
N VAL A 9 -8.98 18.10 -21.89
CA VAL A 9 -8.17 17.54 -20.82
C VAL A 9 -6.87 18.35 -20.74
N PRO A 10 -6.62 19.10 -19.65
CA PRO A 10 -5.47 19.99 -19.56
C PRO A 10 -4.13 19.27 -19.52
N PHE A 11 -4.13 17.95 -19.30
CA PHE A 11 -2.93 17.13 -19.23
C PHE A 11 -3.01 15.90 -20.12
N LYS A 12 -1.94 15.62 -20.87
CA LYS A 12 -1.82 14.38 -21.65
C LYS A 12 -1.40 13.23 -20.75
N THR A 13 -2.30 12.28 -20.53
CA THR A 13 -2.02 11.05 -19.79
C THR A 13 -1.50 9.97 -20.75
N ASN A 14 -0.57 9.14 -20.28
CA ASN A 14 -0.02 8.07 -21.10
C ASN A 14 -0.76 6.76 -20.83
N HIS A 15 -1.65 6.37 -21.75
CA HIS A 15 -2.46 5.14 -21.64
C HIS A 15 -1.77 3.87 -22.18
N SER A 16 -0.48 3.94 -22.59
CA SER A 16 0.18 2.79 -23.23
C SER A 16 0.46 1.61 -22.28
N SER A 17 0.56 1.87 -20.96
CA SER A 17 0.68 0.82 -19.94
C SER A 17 0.19 1.33 -18.58
N PRO A 18 -0.27 0.43 -17.67
CA PRO A 18 -0.73 0.83 -16.33
C PRO A 18 0.32 1.61 -15.53
N LEU A 19 1.58 1.19 -15.58
CA LEU A 19 2.68 1.89 -14.88
C LEU A 19 2.92 3.30 -15.44
N ARG A 20 2.86 3.49 -16.77
CA ARG A 20 3.02 4.81 -17.38
C ARG A 20 1.85 5.73 -17.08
N PHE A 21 0.65 5.18 -17.01
CA PHE A 21 -0.54 5.90 -16.57
C PHE A 21 -0.36 6.45 -15.16
N ILE A 22 0.00 5.59 -14.20
CA ILE A 22 0.25 5.98 -12.81
C ILE A 22 1.37 7.03 -12.72
N LEU A 23 2.51 6.79 -13.39
CA LEU A 23 3.63 7.73 -13.38
C LEU A 23 3.26 9.10 -13.97
N SER A 24 2.40 9.14 -15.01
CA SER A 24 1.95 10.41 -15.60
C SER A 24 1.13 11.25 -14.62
N HIS A 25 0.36 10.60 -13.71
CA HIS A 25 -0.39 11.28 -12.65
C HIS A 25 0.52 11.72 -11.49
N ILE A 26 1.53 10.89 -11.14
CA ILE A 26 2.53 11.24 -10.11
C ILE A 26 3.29 12.51 -10.49
N VAL A 27 3.71 12.62 -11.75
CA VAL A 27 4.48 13.79 -12.26
C VAL A 27 3.66 15.08 -12.26
N ARG A 28 2.33 15.02 -12.19
CA ARG A 28 1.48 16.22 -12.10
C ARG A 28 1.60 16.96 -10.77
N HIS A 29 1.98 16.26 -9.70
CA HIS A 29 2.08 16.83 -8.35
C HIS A 29 3.50 16.69 -7.76
N PRO A 30 4.53 17.25 -8.41
CA PRO A 30 5.93 17.00 -8.04
C PRO A 30 6.27 17.49 -6.64
N VAL A 31 5.73 18.64 -6.21
CA VAL A 31 6.02 19.22 -4.89
C VAL A 31 5.57 18.27 -3.77
N VAL A 32 4.36 17.74 -3.86
CA VAL A 32 3.81 16.85 -2.82
C VAL A 32 4.54 15.50 -2.83
N GLY A 33 4.86 14.97 -4.01
CA GLY A 33 5.65 13.75 -4.16
C GLY A 33 7.07 13.91 -3.59
N ILE A 34 7.75 15.01 -3.87
CA ILE A 34 9.07 15.32 -3.32
C ILE A 34 9.00 15.46 -1.80
N CYS A 35 8.01 16.18 -1.26
CA CYS A 35 7.81 16.30 0.19
C CYS A 35 7.61 14.93 0.86
N MET A 36 6.86 14.01 0.24
CA MET A 36 6.67 12.65 0.73
C MET A 36 8.00 11.87 0.77
N VAL A 37 8.78 11.94 -0.31
CA VAL A 37 10.08 11.24 -0.42
C VAL A 37 11.11 11.84 0.55
N LEU A 38 11.23 13.16 0.60
CA LEU A 38 12.13 13.84 1.53
C LEU A 38 11.74 13.59 2.99
N GLY A 39 10.44 13.61 3.28
CA GLY A 39 9.93 13.28 4.62
C GLY A 39 10.26 11.84 5.02
N ALA A 40 10.14 10.88 4.11
CA ALA A 40 10.50 9.48 4.35
C ALA A 40 12.02 9.29 4.58
N PHE A 41 12.85 9.92 3.74
CA PHE A 41 14.30 9.89 3.90
C PHE A 41 14.75 10.52 5.22
N SER A 42 14.26 11.74 5.52
CA SER A 42 14.60 12.44 6.75
C SER A 42 14.15 11.68 7.99
N ASN A 43 12.96 11.06 7.95
CA ASN A 43 12.48 10.21 9.05
C ASN A 43 13.43 9.03 9.32
N ALA A 44 13.91 8.36 8.30
CA ALA A 44 14.88 7.27 8.44
C ALA A 44 16.27 7.78 8.93
N ALA A 45 16.72 8.93 8.43
CA ALA A 45 17.98 9.55 8.84
C ALA A 45 17.96 9.96 10.32
N PHE A 46 16.88 10.60 10.80
CA PHE A 46 16.75 10.95 12.22
C PHE A 46 16.58 9.71 13.12
N ALA A 47 15.97 8.63 12.61
CA ALA A 47 15.95 7.35 13.33
C ALA A 47 17.36 6.78 13.52
N ALA A 48 18.21 6.88 12.51
CA ALA A 48 19.62 6.43 12.60
C ALA A 48 20.50 7.33 13.49
N ALA A 49 20.11 8.57 13.76
CA ALA A 49 20.82 9.45 14.67
C ALA A 49 20.73 9.01 16.15
N VAL A 50 19.66 8.31 16.53
CA VAL A 50 19.46 7.87 17.93
C VAL A 50 20.57 6.94 18.42
N PRO A 51 20.91 5.83 17.75
CA PRO A 51 22.03 4.97 18.16
C PRO A 51 23.36 5.72 18.24
N TYR A 52 23.59 6.69 17.36
CA TYR A 52 24.79 7.54 17.40
C TYR A 52 24.88 8.34 18.69
N PHE A 53 23.81 9.07 19.10
CA PHE A 53 23.80 9.83 20.34
C PHE A 53 23.88 8.94 21.58
N ILE A 54 23.26 7.77 21.55
CA ILE A 54 23.38 6.78 22.62
C ILE A 54 24.85 6.31 22.76
N GLY A 55 25.53 6.06 21.64
CA GLY A 55 26.96 5.71 21.64
C GLY A 55 27.83 6.82 22.22
N VAL A 56 27.56 8.09 21.88
CA VAL A 56 28.26 9.26 22.46
C VAL A 56 28.05 9.33 23.95
N ALA A 57 26.81 9.18 24.43
CA ALA A 57 26.49 9.21 25.86
C ALA A 57 27.19 8.06 26.61
N PHE A 58 27.18 6.86 26.04
CA PHE A 58 27.83 5.68 26.62
C PHE A 58 29.34 5.87 26.76
N ASN A 59 30.01 6.38 25.72
CA ASN A 59 31.44 6.67 25.74
C ASN A 59 31.79 7.74 26.79
N ALA A 60 30.93 8.76 26.95
CA ALA A 60 31.14 9.78 27.98
C ALA A 60 31.05 9.23 29.41
N VAL A 61 30.19 8.24 29.64
CA VAL A 61 30.13 7.53 30.96
C VAL A 61 31.39 6.73 31.21
N ILE A 62 31.90 6.01 30.22
CA ILE A 62 33.15 5.20 30.37
C ILE A 62 34.35 6.10 30.55
N ALA A 63 34.44 7.23 29.89
CA ALA A 63 35.57 8.17 29.95
C ALA A 63 35.70 8.96 31.26
N GLY A 64 34.84 8.72 32.24
CA GLY A 64 34.93 9.35 33.57
C GLY A 64 33.77 10.34 33.87
N ASN A 65 32.57 10.01 33.42
CA ASN A 65 31.34 10.69 33.76
C ASN A 65 31.34 12.20 33.41
N GLN A 66 31.43 12.50 32.10
CA GLN A 66 31.38 13.87 31.59
C GLN A 66 29.91 14.34 31.47
N PRO A 67 29.33 15.01 32.47
CA PRO A 67 27.91 15.32 32.51
C PRO A 67 27.45 16.20 31.35
N ASP A 68 28.30 17.13 30.93
CA ASP A 68 27.98 18.05 29.82
C ASP A 68 27.78 17.27 28.48
N VAL A 69 28.64 16.30 28.21
CA VAL A 69 28.51 15.46 26.99
C VAL A 69 27.25 14.60 27.04
N ILE A 70 26.92 14.06 28.21
CA ILE A 70 25.70 13.26 28.42
C ILE A 70 24.46 14.12 28.20
N ILE A 71 24.43 15.35 28.74
CA ILE A 71 23.31 16.28 28.54
C ILE A 71 23.16 16.62 27.05
N HIS A 72 24.25 16.96 26.37
CA HIS A 72 24.18 17.27 24.92
C HIS A 72 23.71 16.05 24.09
N ALA A 73 24.18 14.85 24.41
CA ALA A 73 23.72 13.64 23.74
C ALA A 73 22.22 13.36 23.97
N THR A 74 21.76 13.55 25.22
CA THR A 74 20.34 13.40 25.57
C THR A 74 19.48 14.42 24.84
N LEU A 75 19.88 15.69 24.81
CA LEU A 75 19.21 16.74 24.05
C LEU A 75 19.20 16.40 22.54
N GLY A 76 20.28 15.88 22.02
CA GLY A 76 20.37 15.40 20.64
C GLY A 76 19.33 14.30 20.32
N VAL A 77 19.15 13.33 21.21
CA VAL A 77 18.07 12.33 21.06
C VAL A 77 16.69 12.99 21.08
N VAL A 78 16.40 13.84 22.05
CA VAL A 78 15.09 14.50 22.18
C VAL A 78 14.77 15.33 20.94
N ILE A 79 15.72 16.17 20.50
CA ILE A 79 15.56 17.01 19.31
C ILE A 79 15.36 16.16 18.05
N SER A 80 16.15 15.09 17.89
CA SER A 80 16.03 14.19 16.73
C SER A 80 14.67 13.50 16.68
N GLN A 81 14.15 13.05 17.83
CA GLN A 81 12.84 12.41 17.89
C GLN A 81 11.68 13.40 17.69
N PHE A 82 11.81 14.61 18.21
CA PHE A 82 10.81 15.64 17.94
C PHE A 82 10.78 16.03 16.46
N ALA A 83 11.94 16.26 15.85
CA ALA A 83 12.07 16.54 14.42
C ALA A 83 11.51 15.38 13.57
N ARG A 84 11.82 14.14 13.96
CA ARG A 84 11.28 12.93 13.33
C ARG A 84 9.76 12.89 13.39
N GLY A 85 9.15 13.21 14.55
CA GLY A 85 7.69 13.27 14.71
C GLY A 85 7.05 14.30 13.78
N CYS A 86 7.58 15.50 13.69
CA CYS A 86 7.11 16.56 12.78
C CYS A 86 7.21 16.14 11.31
N LEU A 87 8.34 15.55 10.92
CA LEU A 87 8.57 15.08 9.55
C LEU A 87 7.66 13.89 9.20
N GLN A 88 7.40 13.02 10.15
CA GLN A 88 6.45 11.90 9.98
C GLN A 88 5.02 12.43 9.74
N LEU A 89 4.59 13.43 10.47
CA LEU A 89 3.29 14.08 10.24
C LEU A 89 3.25 14.72 8.85
N MET A 90 4.27 15.50 8.50
CA MET A 90 4.38 16.12 7.17
C MET A 90 4.33 15.07 6.04
N ARG A 91 5.03 13.95 6.20
CA ARG A 91 5.01 12.83 5.25
C ARG A 91 3.61 12.24 5.12
N ASN A 92 2.93 11.97 6.24
CA ASN A 92 1.61 11.35 6.24
C ASN A 92 0.55 12.28 5.61
N PHE A 93 0.55 13.55 5.96
CA PHE A 93 -0.32 14.54 5.33
C PHE A 93 0.01 14.74 3.85
N GLY A 94 1.29 14.72 3.50
CA GLY A 94 1.72 14.77 2.11
C GLY A 94 1.24 13.56 1.31
N ALA A 95 1.39 12.35 1.84
CA ALA A 95 0.94 11.11 1.20
C ALA A 95 -0.59 11.09 1.02
N GLU A 96 -1.35 11.52 2.03
CA GLU A 96 -2.80 11.61 1.94
C GLU A 96 -3.24 12.66 0.90
N THR A 97 -2.67 13.86 0.95
CA THR A 97 -2.96 14.91 -0.02
C THR A 97 -2.62 14.47 -1.44
N PHE A 98 -1.53 13.72 -1.61
CA PHE A 98 -1.08 13.20 -2.89
C PHE A 98 -2.05 12.17 -3.46
N SER A 99 -2.47 11.21 -2.64
CA SER A 99 -3.41 10.18 -3.06
C SER A 99 -4.79 10.77 -3.42
N GLN A 100 -5.28 11.73 -2.64
CA GLN A 100 -6.55 12.42 -2.90
C GLN A 100 -6.50 13.26 -4.19
N ARG A 101 -5.37 13.88 -4.49
CA ARG A 101 -5.20 14.63 -5.76
C ARG A 101 -5.18 13.69 -6.96
N ILE A 102 -4.50 12.55 -6.87
CA ILE A 102 -4.50 11.54 -7.93
C ILE A 102 -5.91 10.99 -8.14
N GLU A 103 -6.61 10.65 -7.06
CA GLU A 103 -8.00 10.17 -7.12
C GLU A 103 -8.90 11.17 -7.85
N ARG A 104 -8.81 12.46 -7.49
CA ARG A 104 -9.56 13.52 -8.16
C ARG A 104 -9.19 13.60 -9.63
N ASP A 105 -7.92 13.68 -9.97
CA ASP A 105 -7.46 13.87 -11.35
C ASP A 105 -7.86 12.70 -12.25
N VAL A 106 -7.83 11.47 -11.74
CA VAL A 106 -8.29 10.27 -12.45
C VAL A 106 -9.80 10.29 -12.64
N ARG A 107 -10.55 10.72 -11.61
CA ARG A 107 -12.01 10.85 -11.70
C ARG A 107 -12.43 11.90 -12.72
N ASP A 108 -11.76 13.05 -12.72
CA ASP A 108 -12.01 14.13 -13.66
C ASP A 108 -11.71 13.70 -15.12
N GLU A 109 -10.61 12.97 -15.32
CA GLU A 109 -10.22 12.43 -16.62
C GLU A 109 -11.21 11.35 -17.11
N LEU A 110 -11.64 10.47 -16.22
CA LEU A 110 -12.63 9.44 -16.53
C LEU A 110 -13.98 10.09 -16.89
N TYR A 111 -14.42 11.10 -16.13
CA TYR A 111 -15.64 11.82 -16.39
C TYR A 111 -15.61 12.54 -17.75
N ALA A 112 -14.52 13.25 -18.04
CA ALA A 112 -14.32 13.89 -19.33
C ALA A 112 -14.30 12.88 -20.50
N SER A 113 -13.67 11.72 -20.28
CA SER A 113 -13.66 10.63 -21.26
C SER A 113 -15.06 10.05 -21.51
N LEU A 114 -15.88 9.91 -20.47
CA LEU A 114 -17.26 9.42 -20.60
C LEU A 114 -18.12 10.40 -21.39
N LEU A 115 -18.00 11.70 -21.11
CA LEU A 115 -18.75 12.74 -21.86
C LEU A 115 -18.36 12.79 -23.34
N ALA A 116 -17.15 12.39 -23.69
CA ALA A 116 -16.67 12.34 -25.08
C ALA A 116 -17.07 11.05 -25.82
N LYS A 117 -17.73 10.08 -25.17
CA LYS A 117 -18.21 8.85 -25.79
C LYS A 117 -19.53 9.08 -26.52
N SER A 118 -19.77 8.26 -27.57
CA SER A 118 -21.05 8.30 -28.32
C SER A 118 -22.20 7.73 -27.50
N MET A 119 -23.43 8.07 -27.88
CA MET A 119 -24.65 7.49 -27.29
C MET A 119 -24.69 5.97 -27.43
N ASP A 120 -24.24 5.44 -28.57
CA ASP A 120 -24.14 4.00 -28.81
C ASP A 120 -23.27 3.29 -27.74
N PHE A 121 -22.20 3.92 -27.28
CA PHE A 121 -21.39 3.40 -26.15
C PHE A 121 -22.21 3.37 -24.85
N HIS A 122 -22.97 4.41 -24.57
CA HIS A 122 -23.77 4.49 -23.34
C HIS A 122 -24.94 3.53 -23.35
N ASP A 123 -25.53 3.26 -24.52
CA ASP A 123 -26.59 2.28 -24.67
C ASP A 123 -26.12 0.83 -24.49
N GLN A 124 -24.84 0.54 -24.81
CA GLN A 124 -24.25 -0.79 -24.68
C GLN A 124 -23.65 -1.06 -23.31
N GLN A 125 -23.34 -0.02 -22.53
CA GLN A 125 -22.69 -0.17 -21.21
C GLN A 125 -23.68 0.06 -20.07
N PRO A 126 -23.88 -0.90 -19.17
CA PRO A 126 -24.72 -0.72 -17.99
C PRO A 126 -24.21 0.43 -17.12
N VAL A 127 -25.10 1.35 -16.76
CA VAL A 127 -24.78 2.51 -15.90
C VAL A 127 -24.13 2.07 -14.58
N GLY A 128 -24.59 0.94 -14.02
CA GLY A 128 -24.02 0.37 -12.80
C GLY A 128 -22.53 0.00 -12.92
N GLU A 129 -22.10 -0.52 -14.08
CA GLU A 129 -20.70 -0.84 -14.33
C GLU A 129 -19.84 0.43 -14.43
N ILE A 130 -20.33 1.44 -15.13
CA ILE A 130 -19.68 2.75 -15.22
C ILE A 130 -19.53 3.36 -13.83
N MET A 131 -20.58 3.34 -13.02
CA MET A 131 -20.57 3.85 -11.65
C MET A 131 -19.59 3.07 -10.75
N ALA A 132 -19.54 1.75 -10.87
CA ALA A 132 -18.59 0.94 -10.13
C ALA A 132 -17.14 1.33 -10.47
N ARG A 133 -16.81 1.58 -11.72
CA ARG A 133 -15.47 2.03 -12.14
C ARG A 133 -15.14 3.43 -11.58
N VAL A 134 -16.07 4.39 -11.69
CA VAL A 134 -15.87 5.76 -11.21
C VAL A 134 -15.71 5.83 -9.68
N THR A 135 -16.37 4.95 -8.94
CA THR A 135 -16.35 4.96 -7.48
C THR A 135 -15.31 4.00 -6.91
N ASN A 136 -15.37 2.72 -7.25
CA ASN A 136 -14.55 1.68 -6.61
C ASN A 136 -13.13 1.62 -7.20
N ASP A 137 -12.99 1.52 -8.54
CA ASP A 137 -11.68 1.36 -9.14
C ASP A 137 -10.80 2.60 -8.93
N VAL A 138 -11.40 3.79 -8.99
CA VAL A 138 -10.68 5.04 -8.72
C VAL A 138 -10.26 5.12 -7.25
N ARG A 139 -11.11 4.64 -6.32
CA ARG A 139 -10.74 4.54 -4.90
C ARG A 139 -9.60 3.55 -4.65
N GLU A 140 -9.56 2.43 -5.37
CA GLU A 140 -8.46 1.48 -5.28
C GLU A 140 -7.11 2.11 -5.69
N MET A 141 -7.11 3.06 -6.64
CA MET A 141 -5.90 3.83 -6.96
C MET A 141 -5.46 4.73 -5.81
N ASN A 142 -6.38 5.34 -5.07
CA ASN A 142 -6.06 6.09 -3.85
C ASN A 142 -5.38 5.17 -2.83
N LEU A 143 -5.98 4.00 -2.53
CA LEU A 143 -5.43 3.02 -1.59
C LEU A 143 -4.07 2.46 -2.04
N MET A 144 -3.85 2.31 -3.33
CA MET A 144 -2.53 1.93 -3.87
C MET A 144 -1.48 3.00 -3.56
N MET A 145 -1.84 4.29 -3.61
CA MET A 145 -0.92 5.39 -3.29
C MET A 145 -0.71 5.54 -1.78
N ASN A 146 -1.80 5.58 -1.00
CA ASN A 146 -1.77 5.65 0.46
C ASN A 146 -2.75 4.63 1.06
N PRO A 147 -2.27 3.58 1.79
CA PRO A 147 -0.91 3.42 2.32
C PRO A 147 0.13 2.76 1.37
N GLY A 148 -0.25 2.17 0.24
CA GLY A 148 0.63 1.30 -0.55
C GLY A 148 2.01 1.90 -0.90
N VAL A 149 2.06 2.87 -1.82
CA VAL A 149 3.33 3.50 -2.24
C VAL A 149 4.02 4.21 -1.07
N ASN A 150 3.26 4.86 -0.18
CA ASN A 150 3.80 5.51 1.02
C ASN A 150 4.56 4.53 1.93
N MET A 151 4.03 3.33 2.15
CA MET A 151 4.72 2.28 2.92
C MET A 151 5.98 1.79 2.22
N VAL A 152 5.91 1.53 0.91
CA VAL A 152 7.09 1.07 0.14
C VAL A 152 8.21 2.09 0.18
N VAL A 153 7.92 3.37 -0.03
CA VAL A 153 8.91 4.46 0.03
C VAL A 153 9.47 4.59 1.45
N GLY A 154 8.60 4.58 2.46
CA GLY A 154 9.04 4.67 3.86
C GLY A 154 9.95 3.51 4.28
N SER A 155 9.49 2.28 4.09
CA SER A 155 10.25 1.07 4.44
C SER A 155 11.54 0.94 3.62
N GLY A 156 11.51 1.37 2.34
CA GLY A 156 12.69 1.37 1.49
C GLY A 156 13.83 2.22 2.09
N PHE A 157 13.55 3.41 2.60
CA PHE A 157 14.56 4.23 3.25
C PHE A 157 15.05 3.63 4.57
N PHE A 158 14.18 2.97 5.35
CA PHE A 158 14.60 2.25 6.56
C PHE A 158 15.51 1.06 6.26
N LEU A 159 15.45 0.46 5.07
CA LEU A 159 16.39 -0.59 4.65
C LEU A 159 17.70 0.00 4.11
N ILE A 160 17.63 1.14 3.42
CA ILE A 160 18.78 1.74 2.73
C ILE A 160 19.65 2.55 3.68
N VAL A 161 19.06 3.37 4.55
CA VAL A 161 19.81 4.29 5.43
C VAL A 161 20.82 3.57 6.34
N PRO A 162 20.49 2.44 7.00
CA PRO A 162 21.47 1.70 7.81
C PRO A 162 22.67 1.20 7.01
N LEU A 163 22.51 0.90 5.73
CA LEU A 163 23.59 0.45 4.85
C LEU A 163 24.69 1.51 4.69
N PHE A 164 24.29 2.79 4.72
CA PHE A 164 25.21 3.92 4.64
C PHE A 164 25.67 4.43 6.01
N THR A 165 24.85 4.30 7.04
CA THR A 165 25.18 4.82 8.37
C THR A 165 25.98 3.83 9.24
N ALA A 166 25.77 2.51 9.10
CA ALA A 166 26.51 1.53 9.88
C ALA A 166 28.04 1.58 9.63
N PRO A 167 28.54 1.70 8.40
CA PRO A 167 29.99 1.78 8.14
C PRO A 167 30.67 3.04 8.71
N THR A 168 29.93 4.12 8.97
CA THR A 168 30.48 5.34 9.55
C THR A 168 30.89 5.17 11.02
N ILE A 169 30.28 4.19 11.71
CA ILE A 169 30.62 3.83 13.09
C ILE A 169 31.80 2.85 13.08
N TYR A 170 31.67 1.77 12.33
CA TYR A 170 32.74 0.79 12.14
C TYR A 170 32.61 0.09 10.77
N PRO A 171 33.67 0.05 9.94
CA PRO A 171 33.58 -0.46 8.57
C PRO A 171 32.98 -1.86 8.42
N SER A 172 33.25 -2.76 9.36
CA SER A 172 32.73 -4.13 9.33
C SER A 172 31.20 -4.21 9.60
N PHE A 173 30.58 -3.16 10.12
CA PHE A 173 29.14 -3.16 10.42
C PHE A 173 28.26 -3.14 9.17
N ILE A 174 28.81 -2.91 7.99
CA ILE A 174 28.09 -3.04 6.71
C ILE A 174 27.63 -4.48 6.45
N ILE A 175 28.34 -5.48 6.98
CA ILE A 175 28.06 -6.90 6.69
C ILE A 175 26.66 -7.29 7.20
N LEU A 176 26.30 -6.86 8.41
CA LEU A 176 25.05 -7.26 9.05
C LEU A 176 23.81 -6.73 8.27
N PRO A 177 23.68 -5.41 7.95
CA PRO A 177 22.57 -4.92 7.13
C PRO A 177 22.57 -5.50 5.72
N ALA A 178 23.75 -5.75 5.12
CA ALA A 178 23.83 -6.33 3.78
C ALA A 178 23.30 -7.77 3.75
N VAL A 179 23.72 -8.61 4.72
CA VAL A 179 23.21 -9.99 4.86
C VAL A 179 21.69 -9.98 5.13
N PHE A 180 21.24 -9.12 6.05
CA PHE A 180 19.82 -8.96 6.34
C PHE A 180 19.02 -8.61 5.08
N LEU A 181 19.51 -7.67 4.28
CA LEU A 181 18.84 -7.23 3.05
C LEU A 181 18.72 -8.37 2.03
N VAL A 182 19.77 -9.17 1.84
CA VAL A 182 19.75 -10.35 0.96
C VAL A 182 18.72 -11.38 1.44
N LEU A 183 18.76 -11.72 2.75
CA LEU A 183 17.80 -12.66 3.35
C LEU A 183 16.37 -12.14 3.26
N TYR A 184 16.15 -10.86 3.48
CA TYR A 184 14.85 -10.20 3.35
C TYR A 184 14.29 -10.35 1.93
N PHE A 185 15.07 -10.04 0.89
CA PHE A 185 14.60 -10.20 -0.50
C PHE A 185 14.32 -11.65 -0.88
N ILE A 186 15.13 -12.60 -0.39
CA ILE A 186 14.87 -14.03 -0.61
C ILE A 186 13.56 -14.45 0.07
N ALA A 187 13.37 -14.05 1.32
CA ALA A 187 12.15 -14.34 2.08
C ALA A 187 10.92 -13.71 1.41
N GLN A 188 11.01 -12.44 1.02
CA GLN A 188 9.94 -11.71 0.35
C GLN A 188 9.55 -12.34 -1.00
N TYR A 189 10.54 -12.75 -1.79
CA TYR A 189 10.28 -13.42 -3.06
C TYR A 189 9.56 -14.77 -2.87
N ARG A 190 9.98 -15.56 -1.89
CA ARG A 190 9.31 -16.83 -1.54
C ARG A 190 7.90 -16.59 -1.01
N PHE A 191 7.75 -15.60 -0.14
CA PHE A 191 6.45 -15.21 0.42
C PHE A 191 5.43 -14.85 -0.69
N ILE A 192 5.81 -13.95 -1.60
CA ILE A 192 4.93 -13.53 -2.72
C ILE A 192 4.58 -14.73 -3.61
N ARG A 193 5.54 -15.58 -3.94
CA ARG A 193 5.28 -16.78 -4.75
C ARG A 193 4.28 -17.75 -4.11
N THR A 194 4.32 -17.88 -2.79
CA THR A 194 3.41 -18.76 -2.06
C THR A 194 2.04 -18.10 -1.85
N LEU A 195 2.02 -16.79 -1.61
CA LEU A 195 0.78 -16.05 -1.35
C LEU A 195 -0.09 -15.87 -2.60
N ASN A 196 0.52 -15.59 -3.76
CA ASN A 196 -0.21 -15.29 -5.00
C ASN A 196 -1.23 -16.37 -5.41
N PRO A 197 -0.90 -17.67 -5.44
CA PRO A 197 -1.87 -18.70 -5.80
C PRO A 197 -3.01 -18.81 -4.77
N ILE A 198 -2.73 -18.62 -3.50
CA ILE A 198 -3.75 -18.63 -2.43
C ILE A 198 -4.70 -17.44 -2.62
N ALA A 199 -4.16 -16.24 -2.84
CA ALA A 199 -4.96 -15.04 -3.07
C ALA A 199 -5.81 -15.13 -4.35
N GLN A 200 -5.31 -15.78 -5.40
CA GLN A 200 -6.11 -16.05 -6.61
C GLN A 200 -7.25 -17.02 -6.34
N GLN A 201 -7.00 -18.10 -5.58
CA GLN A 201 -8.04 -19.06 -5.21
C GLN A 201 -9.13 -18.42 -4.35
N VAL A 202 -8.77 -17.59 -3.38
CA VAL A 202 -9.72 -16.83 -2.56
C VAL A 202 -10.59 -15.93 -3.44
N ARG A 203 -9.98 -15.17 -4.35
CA ARG A 203 -10.71 -14.30 -5.29
C ARG A 203 -11.65 -15.08 -6.22
N SER A 204 -11.19 -16.20 -6.78
CA SER A 204 -12.03 -17.02 -7.67
C SER A 204 -13.21 -17.63 -6.91
N THR A 205 -13.01 -18.13 -5.69
CA THR A 205 -14.07 -18.69 -4.85
C THR A 205 -15.07 -17.60 -4.45
N PHE A 206 -14.59 -16.39 -4.13
CA PHE A 206 -15.44 -15.22 -3.86
C PHE A 206 -16.30 -14.84 -5.08
N GLY A 207 -15.72 -14.92 -6.29
CA GLY A 207 -16.46 -14.70 -7.53
C GLY A 207 -17.59 -15.73 -7.72
N VAL A 208 -17.32 -17.02 -7.47
CA VAL A 208 -18.34 -18.07 -7.52
C VAL A 208 -19.45 -17.84 -6.52
N MET A 209 -19.11 -17.42 -5.29
CA MET A 209 -20.08 -17.10 -4.23
C MET A 209 -21.00 -15.95 -4.67
N ASN A 210 -20.42 -14.86 -5.20
CA ASN A 210 -21.21 -13.72 -5.65
C ASN A 210 -22.10 -14.05 -6.86
N ALA A 211 -21.61 -14.87 -7.80
CA ALA A 211 -22.42 -15.34 -8.92
C ALA A 211 -23.62 -16.16 -8.46
N ARG A 212 -23.40 -17.07 -7.49
CA ARG A 212 -24.49 -17.85 -6.90
C ARG A 212 -25.50 -17.00 -6.16
N LEU A 213 -25.03 -16.00 -5.39
CA LEU A 213 -25.92 -15.06 -4.71
C LEU A 213 -26.77 -14.26 -5.71
N ALA A 214 -26.17 -13.77 -6.78
CA ALA A 214 -26.90 -13.06 -7.83
C ALA A 214 -27.96 -13.96 -8.48
N GLU A 215 -27.62 -15.19 -8.83
CA GLU A 215 -28.54 -16.19 -9.40
C GLU A 215 -29.72 -16.44 -8.47
N THR A 216 -29.47 -16.61 -7.16
CA THR A 216 -30.52 -16.81 -6.16
C THR A 216 -31.44 -15.60 -6.02
N LEU A 217 -30.87 -14.37 -6.07
CA LEU A 217 -31.65 -13.13 -6.00
C LEU A 217 -32.51 -12.93 -7.25
N ASP A 218 -31.97 -13.19 -8.43
CA ASP A 218 -32.70 -13.10 -9.69
C ASP A 218 -33.83 -14.16 -9.77
N GLY A 219 -33.58 -15.36 -9.24
CA GLY A 219 -34.54 -16.46 -9.18
C GLY A 219 -35.46 -16.47 -7.93
N LEU A 220 -35.40 -15.46 -7.07
CA LEU A 220 -36.08 -15.46 -5.76
C LEU A 220 -37.59 -15.71 -5.84
N GLN A 221 -38.23 -15.18 -6.86
CA GLN A 221 -39.67 -15.39 -7.08
C GLN A 221 -40.01 -16.86 -7.38
N VAL A 222 -39.16 -17.54 -8.13
CA VAL A 222 -39.31 -18.97 -8.45
C VAL A 222 -39.06 -19.82 -7.21
N VAL A 223 -38.04 -19.52 -6.42
CA VAL A 223 -37.71 -20.24 -5.18
C VAL A 223 -38.86 -20.12 -4.21
N LYS A 224 -39.41 -18.93 -3.97
CA LYS A 224 -40.57 -18.69 -3.10
C LYS A 224 -41.86 -19.34 -3.63
N GLY A 225 -42.10 -19.22 -4.93
CA GLY A 225 -43.29 -19.85 -5.55
C GLY A 225 -43.28 -21.36 -5.48
N ALA A 226 -42.12 -21.99 -5.42
CA ALA A 226 -41.96 -23.43 -5.29
C ALA A 226 -41.77 -23.91 -3.82
N ALA A 227 -41.75 -22.99 -2.83
CA ALA A 227 -41.47 -23.26 -1.41
C ALA A 227 -40.18 -24.09 -1.19
N ARG A 228 -39.09 -23.70 -1.88
CA ARG A 228 -37.79 -24.40 -1.87
C ARG A 228 -36.68 -23.63 -1.14
N GLU A 229 -37.02 -22.74 -0.22
CA GLU A 229 -36.08 -21.90 0.50
C GLU A 229 -35.02 -22.71 1.24
N GLU A 230 -35.43 -23.78 1.96
CA GLU A 230 -34.49 -24.64 2.71
C GLU A 230 -33.46 -25.33 1.76
N GLN A 231 -33.91 -25.74 0.59
CA GLN A 231 -33.01 -26.37 -0.39
C GLN A 231 -31.98 -25.35 -0.95
N GLU A 232 -32.41 -24.12 -1.20
CA GLU A 232 -31.54 -23.08 -1.68
C GLU A 232 -30.53 -22.64 -0.60
N ILE A 233 -30.94 -22.51 0.65
CA ILE A 233 -30.06 -22.25 1.79
C ILE A 233 -29.00 -23.35 1.90
N ALA A 234 -29.40 -24.62 1.88
CA ALA A 234 -28.46 -25.74 1.96
C ALA A 234 -27.50 -25.84 0.75
N ALA A 235 -27.94 -25.39 -0.42
CA ALA A 235 -27.09 -25.30 -1.60
C ALA A 235 -26.09 -24.12 -1.50
N PHE A 236 -26.54 -22.99 -0.95
CA PHE A 236 -25.68 -21.82 -0.74
C PHE A 236 -24.62 -22.06 0.33
N ASP A 237 -24.96 -22.75 1.44
CA ASP A 237 -24.04 -22.99 2.57
C ASP A 237 -22.78 -23.79 2.18
N LYS A 238 -22.85 -24.58 1.11
CA LYS A 238 -21.67 -25.30 0.59
C LYS A 238 -20.61 -24.37 -0.02
N VAL A 239 -20.99 -23.23 -0.54
CA VAL A 239 -20.09 -22.29 -1.22
C VAL A 239 -19.28 -21.46 -0.20
N PRO A 240 -19.89 -20.84 0.84
CA PRO A 240 -19.16 -20.17 1.90
C PRO A 240 -18.21 -21.09 2.68
N ALA A 241 -18.56 -22.36 2.89
CA ALA A 241 -17.69 -23.32 3.57
C ALA A 241 -16.34 -23.48 2.81
N HIS A 242 -16.40 -23.61 1.49
CA HIS A 242 -15.19 -23.65 0.64
C HIS A 242 -14.40 -22.34 0.66
N PHE A 243 -15.06 -21.18 0.69
CA PHE A 243 -14.42 -19.88 0.82
C PHE A 243 -13.71 -19.76 2.16
N THR A 244 -14.40 -20.10 3.26
CA THR A 244 -13.87 -20.02 4.62
C THR A 244 -12.62 -20.90 4.80
N ASP A 245 -12.62 -22.16 4.32
CA ASP A 245 -11.44 -23.03 4.40
C ASP A 245 -10.24 -22.46 3.65
N ARG A 246 -10.45 -21.91 2.44
CA ARG A 246 -9.38 -21.27 1.65
C ARG A 246 -8.87 -19.98 2.27
N PHE A 247 -9.79 -19.17 2.82
CA PHE A 247 -9.46 -17.93 3.50
C PHE A 247 -8.67 -18.20 4.79
N ILE A 248 -9.09 -19.18 5.61
CA ILE A 248 -8.36 -19.58 6.83
C ILE A 248 -6.97 -20.09 6.49
N LYS A 249 -6.78 -20.88 5.44
CA LYS A 249 -5.45 -21.30 4.98
C LYS A 249 -4.56 -20.12 4.59
N GLY A 250 -5.13 -19.14 3.92
CA GLY A 250 -4.45 -17.87 3.60
C GLY A 250 -4.05 -17.09 4.85
N CYS A 251 -4.99 -16.91 5.79
CA CYS A 251 -4.74 -16.22 7.05
C CYS A 251 -3.71 -16.94 7.92
N ASN A 252 -3.78 -18.26 8.05
CA ASN A 252 -2.79 -19.03 8.80
C ASN A 252 -1.39 -18.93 8.19
N PHE A 253 -1.29 -18.91 6.87
CA PHE A 253 -0.01 -18.66 6.19
C PHE A 253 0.52 -17.25 6.47
N LEU A 254 -0.33 -16.22 6.45
CA LEU A 254 0.04 -14.84 6.78
C LEU A 254 0.47 -14.70 8.24
N LEU A 255 -0.24 -15.36 9.17
CA LEU A 255 0.10 -15.34 10.60
C LEU A 255 1.43 -16.04 10.87
N LEU A 256 1.68 -17.20 10.26
CA LEU A 256 2.95 -17.92 10.40
C LEU A 256 4.10 -17.11 9.80
N ALA A 257 3.91 -16.50 8.64
CA ALA A 257 4.92 -15.65 8.02
C ALA A 257 5.17 -14.35 8.83
N GLY A 258 4.12 -13.74 9.38
CA GLY A 258 4.22 -12.58 10.27
C GLY A 258 4.90 -12.91 11.59
N CYS A 259 4.62 -14.07 12.18
CA CYS A 259 5.26 -14.53 13.41
C CYS A 259 6.76 -14.81 13.22
N THR A 260 7.14 -15.39 12.09
CA THR A 260 8.58 -15.65 11.79
C THR A 260 9.35 -14.37 11.49
N LEU A 261 8.71 -13.37 10.86
CA LEU A 261 9.30 -12.04 10.63
C LEU A 261 9.40 -11.24 11.94
N HIS A 262 8.39 -11.29 12.79
CA HIS A 262 8.41 -10.61 14.10
C HIS A 262 9.44 -11.21 15.06
N HIS A 263 9.70 -12.53 15.01
CA HIS A 263 10.77 -13.15 15.76
C HIS A 263 12.17 -12.74 15.27
N LEU A 264 12.32 -12.39 14.00
CA LEU A 264 13.58 -11.86 13.45
C LEU A 264 13.84 -10.39 13.81
N GLU A 265 12.78 -9.62 14.12
CA GLU A 265 12.90 -8.23 14.59
C GLU A 265 13.22 -8.11 16.10
N THR A 266 13.04 -9.19 16.88
CA THR A 266 13.25 -9.21 18.34
C THR A 266 14.57 -9.87 18.75
N ILE A 267 15.41 -10.31 17.80
CA ILE A 267 16.79 -10.76 18.01
C ILE A 267 17.78 -9.71 17.51
#